data_69e840a342203a32f3238defd27eed41
#
_entry.id   69e840a342203a32f3238defd27eed41
#
_cell.length_a   1.000
_cell.length_b   1.000
_cell.length_c   1.000
_cell.angle_alpha   90.00
_cell.angle_beta   90.00
_cell.angle_gamma   90.00
#
_symmetry.space_group_name_H-M   'P 1'
#
loop_
_entity.id
_entity.type
_entity.pdbx_description
1 polymer ?
#
loop_
_entity_poly.entity_id
_entity_poly.type
_entity_poly.pdbx_seq_one_letter_code
_entity_poly.pdbx_strand_id
1 'polypeptide(L)'
;MRKVFIAFISLLISPHLQILSQDLFRLNVDTISSTDLLFQEEEDTLMIDKKKKKKRNVYFGIKTKKGFIRSSSGRNLIYENFHYIKEPEIKNEYAQEIYFYDKKKKKIIRSKKIIEDAVMMHGPYKKRLGEQIIEEGMFYYGLKQNRWVRLNRSDILQDKEIFSLGWYYESIRSFWDRDKKNLRDIIPIKFGEKNGVYYAFYKNGNVAAKGEYKFDKPVGTWTEY
;
A
#
# COMPACT_ATOMS: atom_id res chain seq x y z
N MET A 1 -67.11 -20.92 -43.50
CA MET A 1 -65.91 -20.02 -43.55
C MET A 1 -65.91 -19.13 -42.31
N ARG A 2 -65.20 -19.49 -41.30
CA ARG A 2 -65.00 -18.71 -40.04
C ARG A 2 -63.63 -18.09 -40.06
N LYS A 3 -63.57 -16.77 -40.13
CA LYS A 3 -62.30 -15.99 -40.00
C LYS A 3 -61.94 -15.86 -38.52
N VAL A 4 -60.76 -16.37 -38.12
CA VAL A 4 -60.19 -16.18 -36.80
C VAL A 4 -59.35 -14.94 -36.86
N PHE A 5 -59.71 -13.92 -36.06
CA PHE A 5 -58.89 -12.72 -35.82
C PHE A 5 -57.94 -13.05 -34.72
N ILE A 6 -56.65 -13.03 -35.04
CA ILE A 6 -55.55 -13.07 -34.02
C ILE A 6 -55.22 -11.62 -33.68
N ALA A 7 -55.54 -11.21 -32.44
CA ALA A 7 -55.18 -9.92 -31.93
C ALA A 7 -53.73 -10.00 -31.43
N PHE A 8 -52.85 -9.23 -32.06
CA PHE A 8 -51.50 -8.98 -31.56
C PHE A 8 -51.56 -8.00 -30.38
N ILE A 9 -51.33 -8.49 -29.17
CA ILE A 9 -51.06 -7.63 -28.00
C ILE A 9 -49.58 -7.27 -28.03
N SER A 10 -49.29 -6.07 -28.50
CA SER A 10 -47.94 -5.47 -28.34
C SER A 10 -47.76 -5.03 -26.90
N LEU A 11 -46.95 -5.79 -26.16
CA LEU A 11 -46.50 -5.39 -24.82
C LEU A 11 -45.50 -4.24 -24.97
N LEU A 12 -45.95 -3.01 -24.73
CA LEU A 12 -45.12 -1.85 -24.58
C LEU A 12 -44.29 -2.01 -23.26
N ILE A 13 -43.09 -2.57 -23.38
CA ILE A 13 -42.13 -2.58 -22.30
C ILE A 13 -41.61 -1.15 -22.18
N SER A 14 -41.96 -0.47 -21.09
CA SER A 14 -41.57 0.90 -20.84
C SER A 14 -40.04 1.01 -20.69
N PRO A 15 -39.39 2.06 -21.24
CA PRO A 15 -37.95 2.22 -21.20
C PRO A 15 -37.39 2.53 -19.79
N HIS A 16 -38.23 2.68 -18.79
CA HIS A 16 -37.80 2.97 -17.42
C HIS A 16 -37.17 1.79 -16.65
N LEU A 17 -37.35 0.54 -17.12
CA LEU A 17 -36.71 -0.61 -16.43
C LEU A 17 -35.28 -0.89 -16.85
N GLN A 18 -34.81 -0.29 -17.94
CA GLN A 18 -33.41 -0.47 -18.38
C GLN A 18 -32.40 0.48 -17.69
N ILE A 19 -32.91 1.56 -17.11
CA ILE A 19 -32.01 2.54 -16.42
C ILE A 19 -31.58 2.02 -15.03
N LEU A 20 -32.41 1.24 -14.36
CA LEU A 20 -32.13 0.70 -13.02
C LEU A 20 -31.08 -0.44 -13.00
N SER A 21 -30.84 -1.11 -14.14
CA SER A 21 -29.87 -2.20 -14.20
C SER A 21 -28.43 -1.70 -14.50
N GLN A 22 -28.29 -0.51 -15.07
CA GLN A 22 -26.98 0.06 -15.36
C GLN A 22 -26.38 0.82 -14.17
N ASP A 23 -27.22 1.40 -13.31
CA ASP A 23 -26.76 2.08 -12.11
C ASP A 23 -26.33 1.13 -10.99
N LEU A 24 -26.91 -0.08 -10.92
CA LEU A 24 -26.47 -1.12 -9.96
C LEU A 24 -25.10 -1.72 -10.30
N PHE A 25 -24.66 -1.64 -11.56
CA PHE A 25 -23.34 -2.13 -11.95
C PHE A 25 -22.25 -1.04 -11.87
N ARG A 26 -22.64 0.25 -11.82
CA ARG A 26 -21.70 1.37 -11.64
C ARG A 26 -21.27 1.59 -10.20
N LEU A 27 -22.04 1.10 -9.22
CA LEU A 27 -21.69 1.27 -7.79
C LEU A 27 -20.62 0.30 -7.27
N ASN A 28 -20.13 -0.65 -8.08
CA ASN A 28 -19.15 -1.65 -7.66
C ASN A 28 -17.78 -1.56 -8.33
N VAL A 29 -17.49 -0.50 -9.09
CA VAL A 29 -16.17 -0.34 -9.76
C VAL A 29 -15.52 1.00 -9.46
N ASP A 30 -16.05 1.81 -8.57
CA ASP A 30 -15.20 2.77 -7.88
C ASP A 30 -14.31 1.98 -6.93
N THR A 31 -13.24 1.45 -7.51
CA THR A 31 -12.07 1.01 -6.77
C THR A 31 -11.60 2.25 -6.01
N ILE A 32 -12.09 2.39 -4.77
CA ILE A 32 -11.53 3.34 -3.83
C ILE A 32 -10.05 3.00 -3.82
N SER A 33 -9.27 3.84 -4.47
CA SER A 33 -7.82 3.72 -4.45
C SER A 33 -7.45 3.62 -2.97
N SER A 34 -6.72 2.58 -2.59
CA SER A 34 -6.26 2.41 -1.20
C SER A 34 -5.44 3.62 -0.71
N THR A 35 -5.09 4.52 -1.60
CA THR A 35 -4.50 5.84 -1.35
C THR A 35 -5.51 6.83 -0.78
N ASP A 36 -6.77 6.79 -1.18
CA ASP A 36 -7.78 7.75 -0.70
C ASP A 36 -8.22 7.45 0.73
N LEU A 37 -8.23 6.17 1.13
CA LEU A 37 -8.52 5.77 2.51
C LEU A 37 -7.44 6.17 3.52
N LEU A 38 -6.22 6.41 3.05
CA LEU A 38 -5.09 6.82 3.91
C LEU A 38 -4.93 8.33 4.01
N PHE A 39 -5.61 9.09 3.14
CA PHE A 39 -5.58 10.55 3.08
C PHE A 39 -6.96 11.21 3.06
N GLN A 40 -8.02 10.51 3.52
CA GLN A 40 -9.23 11.20 3.89
C GLN A 40 -8.88 12.14 5.06
N GLU A 41 -8.44 13.34 4.69
CA GLU A 41 -8.81 14.52 5.47
C GLU A 41 -10.34 14.51 5.44
N GLU A 42 -10.97 14.29 6.59
CA GLU A 42 -12.39 14.52 6.75
C GLU A 42 -12.70 15.91 6.17
N GLU A 43 -13.26 15.95 4.96
CA GLU A 43 -13.94 17.14 4.47
C GLU A 43 -15.24 17.24 5.26
N ASP A 44 -15.12 17.76 6.47
CA ASP A 44 -16.26 18.20 7.23
C ASP A 44 -16.98 19.30 6.46
N THR A 45 -18.19 18.95 6.05
CA THR A 45 -19.21 19.82 5.47
C THR A 45 -19.30 21.14 6.22
N LEU A 46 -18.99 22.22 5.48
CA LEU A 46 -19.53 23.58 5.63
C LEU A 46 -19.80 24.09 7.07
N MET A 47 -18.76 24.19 7.87
CA MET A 47 -18.60 25.27 8.82
C MET A 47 -17.31 26.00 8.44
N ILE A 48 -17.36 27.32 8.31
CA ILE A 48 -16.19 28.19 8.09
C ILE A 48 -15.36 28.13 9.37
N ASP A 49 -14.74 27.00 9.62
CA ASP A 49 -13.74 26.86 10.66
C ASP A 49 -12.42 27.42 10.11
N LYS A 50 -11.87 28.41 10.79
CA LYS A 50 -10.55 28.96 10.55
C LYS A 50 -9.59 27.80 10.32
N LYS A 51 -9.06 27.62 9.09
CA LYS A 51 -8.11 26.56 8.73
C LYS A 51 -7.06 26.47 9.83
N LYS A 52 -7.16 25.45 10.70
CA LYS A 52 -6.17 25.19 11.74
C LYS A 52 -4.82 25.04 11.05
N LYS A 53 -3.88 25.96 11.30
CA LYS A 53 -2.53 25.91 10.72
C LYS A 53 -1.93 24.53 11.01
N LYS A 54 -1.64 23.73 10.00
CA LYS A 54 -1.00 22.40 10.15
C LYS A 54 0.27 22.58 11.01
N LYS A 55 0.34 21.90 12.14
CA LYS A 55 1.49 22.00 13.05
C LYS A 55 2.71 21.48 12.30
N ARG A 56 3.75 22.31 12.18
CA ARG A 56 4.98 21.96 11.44
C ARG A 56 5.72 20.83 12.14
N ASN A 57 6.14 19.80 11.39
CA ASN A 57 6.89 18.62 11.87
C ASN A 57 6.15 17.81 12.95
N VAL A 58 4.83 17.71 12.87
CA VAL A 58 4.03 16.80 13.70
C VAL A 58 3.49 15.70 12.80
N TYR A 59 3.80 14.45 13.12
CA TYR A 59 3.35 13.26 12.42
C TYR A 59 2.78 12.27 13.44
N PHE A 60 1.63 11.68 13.12
CA PHE A 60 0.89 10.82 14.05
C PHE A 60 0.71 11.46 15.46
N GLY A 61 0.46 12.77 15.50
CA GLY A 61 0.31 13.51 16.75
C GLY A 61 1.62 13.84 17.50
N ILE A 62 2.77 13.36 17.01
CA ILE A 62 4.06 13.47 17.70
C ILE A 62 4.96 14.51 17.01
N LYS A 63 5.55 15.40 17.82
CA LYS A 63 6.52 16.39 17.34
C LYS A 63 7.86 15.74 17.04
N THR A 64 8.32 15.88 15.81
CA THR A 64 9.56 15.27 15.32
C THR A 64 10.64 16.29 15.02
N LYS A 65 11.87 15.84 14.92
CA LYS A 65 13.02 16.58 14.41
C LYS A 65 13.41 16.08 13.03
N LYS A 66 13.89 16.98 12.17
CA LYS A 66 14.41 16.62 10.84
C LYS A 66 15.82 16.05 10.98
N GLY A 67 16.10 14.99 10.21
CA GLY A 67 17.41 14.43 10.02
C GLY A 67 17.79 14.45 8.54
N PHE A 68 19.10 14.41 8.29
CA PHE A 68 19.66 14.43 6.95
C PHE A 68 20.96 13.62 6.93
N ILE A 69 21.09 12.77 5.93
CA ILE A 69 22.32 12.04 5.64
C ILE A 69 22.73 12.34 4.20
N ARG A 70 24.02 12.57 4.01
CA ARG A 70 24.65 12.63 2.70
C ARG A 70 25.68 11.51 2.64
N SER A 71 25.56 10.64 1.67
CA SER A 71 26.49 9.56 1.40
C SER A 71 26.85 9.53 -0.08
N SER A 72 27.91 8.82 -0.44
CA SER A 72 28.29 8.60 -1.83
C SER A 72 28.27 7.12 -2.16
N SER A 73 27.79 6.78 -3.35
CA SER A 73 27.88 5.44 -3.92
C SER A 73 28.53 5.56 -5.30
N GLY A 74 29.84 5.31 -5.33
CA GLY A 74 30.66 5.59 -6.50
C GLY A 74 30.63 7.08 -6.86
N ARG A 75 30.27 7.41 -8.09
CA ARG A 75 30.14 8.80 -8.56
C ARG A 75 28.83 9.50 -8.17
N ASN A 76 27.91 8.79 -7.53
CA ASN A 76 26.59 9.31 -7.25
C ASN A 76 26.47 9.77 -5.80
N LEU A 77 25.86 10.93 -5.57
CA LEU A 77 25.52 11.44 -4.25
C LEU A 77 24.11 10.97 -3.86
N ILE A 78 24.01 10.36 -2.69
CA ILE A 78 22.76 9.91 -2.09
C ILE A 78 22.41 10.83 -0.93
N TYR A 79 21.19 11.29 -0.90
CA TYR A 79 20.63 12.13 0.14
C TYR A 79 19.45 11.43 0.79
N GLU A 80 19.44 11.33 2.12
CA GLU A 80 18.34 10.79 2.88
C GLU A 80 17.78 11.87 3.79
N ASN A 81 16.53 12.25 3.56
CA ASN A 81 15.78 13.18 4.41
C ASN A 81 14.76 12.40 5.21
N PHE A 82 14.73 12.63 6.50
CA PHE A 82 13.85 11.88 7.39
C PHE A 82 13.49 12.69 8.63
N HIS A 83 12.61 12.13 9.41
CA HIS A 83 12.23 12.65 10.71
C HIS A 83 12.53 11.62 11.80
N TYR A 84 12.74 12.07 13.02
CA TYR A 84 13.02 11.23 14.17
C TYR A 84 12.46 11.82 15.46
N ILE A 85 12.28 10.95 16.46
CA ILE A 85 11.89 11.28 17.83
C ILE A 85 13.05 10.97 18.78
N LYS A 86 13.09 11.68 19.93
CA LYS A 86 14.13 11.48 20.94
C LYS A 86 13.76 10.38 21.93
N GLU A 87 12.48 10.24 22.23
CA GLU A 87 11.96 9.29 23.19
C GLU A 87 11.55 8.03 22.45
N PRO A 88 12.39 6.97 22.47
CA PRO A 88 12.09 5.73 21.79
C PRO A 88 11.04 4.94 22.56
N GLU A 89 10.09 4.35 21.85
CA GLU A 89 9.10 3.45 22.40
C GLU A 89 8.91 2.28 21.44
N ILE A 90 8.90 1.05 21.92
CA ILE A 90 8.63 -0.13 21.12
C ILE A 90 7.10 -0.31 21.01
N LYS A 91 6.56 -0.09 19.82
CA LYS A 91 5.12 -0.28 19.53
C LYS A 91 4.77 -1.68 19.06
N ASN A 92 5.75 -2.46 18.65
CA ASN A 92 5.59 -3.84 18.24
C ASN A 92 6.84 -4.63 18.65
N GLU A 93 6.72 -5.47 19.66
CA GLU A 93 7.82 -6.31 20.19
C GLU A 93 8.22 -7.42 19.21
N TYR A 94 7.31 -7.82 18.33
CA TYR A 94 7.52 -8.88 17.35
C TYR A 94 8.08 -8.35 16.02
N ALA A 95 8.28 -7.04 15.89
CA ALA A 95 8.83 -6.47 14.68
C ALA A 95 10.24 -6.99 14.39
N GLN A 96 10.47 -7.39 13.15
CA GLN A 96 11.78 -7.92 12.73
C GLN A 96 12.84 -6.83 12.72
N GLU A 97 12.47 -5.62 12.35
CA GLU A 97 13.39 -4.49 12.18
C GLU A 97 12.77 -3.20 12.70
N ILE A 98 13.50 -2.52 13.60
CA ILE A 98 13.21 -1.17 14.06
C ILE A 98 14.34 -0.27 13.58
N TYR A 99 14.00 0.83 12.95
CA TYR A 99 14.93 1.75 12.31
C TYR A 99 15.30 2.90 13.24
N PHE A 100 16.60 3.10 13.41
CA PHE A 100 17.21 4.17 14.22
C PHE A 100 18.17 4.99 13.38
N TYR A 101 18.34 6.24 13.75
CA TYR A 101 19.40 7.09 13.22
C TYR A 101 20.52 7.24 14.26
N ASP A 102 21.69 6.71 13.95
CA ASP A 102 22.91 6.92 14.72
C ASP A 102 23.52 8.27 14.32
N LYS A 103 23.47 9.24 15.24
CA LYS A 103 23.97 10.59 15.00
C LYS A 103 25.50 10.64 14.92
N LYS A 104 26.20 9.80 15.66
CA LYS A 104 27.66 9.74 15.68
C LYS A 104 28.21 9.21 14.36
N LYS A 105 27.62 8.10 13.87
CA LYS A 105 28.01 7.46 12.61
C LYS A 105 27.33 8.07 11.38
N LYS A 106 26.36 8.98 11.58
CA LYS A 106 25.52 9.58 10.53
C LYS A 106 24.91 8.52 9.60
N LYS A 107 24.37 7.45 10.18
CA LYS A 107 23.86 6.30 9.46
C LYS A 107 22.53 5.83 10.04
N ILE A 108 21.63 5.34 9.16
CA ILE A 108 20.44 4.60 9.59
C ILE A 108 20.84 3.17 9.88
N ILE A 109 20.47 2.69 11.04
CA ILE A 109 20.75 1.35 11.54
C ILE A 109 19.44 0.63 11.90
N ARG A 110 19.47 -0.68 11.91
CA ARG A 110 18.33 -1.54 12.22
C ARG A 110 18.65 -2.39 13.44
N SER A 111 17.70 -2.50 14.35
CA SER A 111 17.83 -3.33 15.55
C SER A 111 16.46 -3.82 16.01
N LYS A 112 16.42 -4.93 16.73
CA LYS A 112 15.21 -5.41 17.44
C LYS A 112 15.03 -4.74 18.80
N LYS A 113 16.09 -4.14 19.34
CA LYS A 113 16.10 -3.52 20.66
C LYS A 113 16.40 -2.03 20.53
N ILE A 114 15.99 -1.26 21.52
CA ILE A 114 16.33 0.15 21.63
C ILE A 114 17.85 0.29 21.74
N ILE A 115 18.39 1.27 21.02
CA ILE A 115 19.80 1.62 21.02
C ILE A 115 19.94 2.98 21.72
N GLU A 116 20.64 3.04 22.85
CA GLU A 116 20.74 4.22 23.72
C GLU A 116 21.31 5.46 23.01
N ASP A 117 22.34 5.26 22.17
CA ASP A 117 23.01 6.36 21.44
C ASP A 117 22.34 6.75 20.10
N ALA A 118 21.26 6.12 19.74
CA ALA A 118 20.54 6.36 18.49
C ALA A 118 19.14 6.92 18.74
N VAL A 119 18.62 7.65 17.76
CA VAL A 119 17.25 8.19 17.80
C VAL A 119 16.35 7.42 16.87
N MET A 120 15.10 7.22 17.27
CA MET A 120 14.14 6.41 16.55
C MET A 120 13.54 7.17 15.38
N MET A 121 13.48 6.53 14.21
CA MET A 121 12.86 7.08 13.01
C MET A 121 11.35 7.25 13.21
N HIS A 122 10.79 8.42 12.81
CA HIS A 122 9.35 8.67 12.94
C HIS A 122 8.90 9.77 11.97
N GLY A 123 7.88 9.48 11.15
CA GLY A 123 7.42 10.41 10.12
C GLY A 123 8.00 10.11 8.75
N PRO A 124 7.90 11.05 7.79
CA PRO A 124 8.28 10.81 6.41
C PRO A 124 9.77 10.59 6.21
N TYR A 125 10.07 9.70 5.27
CA TYR A 125 11.40 9.36 4.79
C TYR A 125 11.46 9.52 3.28
N LYS A 126 12.53 10.12 2.78
CA LYS A 126 12.83 10.25 1.34
C LYS A 126 14.30 10.04 1.09
N LYS A 127 14.61 9.15 0.14
CA LYS A 127 15.96 8.90 -0.35
C LYS A 127 16.05 9.39 -1.80
N ARG A 128 17.08 10.16 -2.09
CA ARG A 128 17.32 10.74 -3.41
C ARG A 128 18.70 10.38 -3.92
N LEU A 129 18.78 10.22 -5.23
CA LEU A 129 20.02 10.11 -5.99
C LEU A 129 20.17 11.39 -6.81
N GLY A 130 21.02 12.31 -6.36
CA GLY A 130 20.99 13.68 -6.84
C GLY A 130 19.66 14.35 -6.49
N GLU A 131 18.92 14.80 -7.50
CA GLU A 131 17.61 15.43 -7.32
C GLU A 131 16.44 14.42 -7.35
N GLN A 132 16.68 13.22 -7.86
CA GLN A 132 15.67 12.23 -8.15
C GLN A 132 15.31 11.39 -6.91
N ILE A 133 14.04 11.26 -6.60
CA ILE A 133 13.57 10.39 -5.51
C ILE A 133 13.67 8.93 -5.98
N ILE A 134 14.39 8.10 -5.22
CA ILE A 134 14.53 6.66 -5.50
C ILE A 134 13.82 5.79 -4.47
N GLU A 135 13.52 6.33 -3.29
CA GLU A 135 12.73 5.64 -2.27
C GLU A 135 12.00 6.66 -1.39
N GLU A 136 10.75 6.40 -1.10
CA GLU A 136 9.98 7.18 -0.11
C GLU A 136 9.02 6.31 0.67
N GLY A 137 8.74 6.73 1.90
CA GLY A 137 7.83 6.05 2.79
C GLY A 137 7.64 6.78 4.10
N MET A 138 7.08 6.09 5.08
CA MET A 138 6.80 6.66 6.38
C MET A 138 7.20 5.70 7.49
N PHE A 139 7.76 6.23 8.56
CA PHE A 139 8.07 5.51 9.78
C PHE A 139 7.09 5.87 10.90
N TYR A 140 6.72 4.87 11.68
CA TYR A 140 5.99 5.02 12.93
C TYR A 140 6.75 4.31 14.04
N TYR A 141 7.34 5.03 14.98
CA TYR A 141 8.21 4.50 16.03
C TYR A 141 9.24 3.49 15.51
N GLY A 142 10.03 3.92 14.53
CA GLY A 142 11.06 3.08 13.91
C GLY A 142 10.55 1.97 12.99
N LEU A 143 9.25 1.76 12.91
CA LEU A 143 8.63 0.72 12.08
C LEU A 143 8.22 1.29 10.74
N LYS A 144 8.41 0.55 9.65
CA LYS A 144 7.80 0.91 8.37
C LYS A 144 6.28 0.94 8.52
N GLN A 145 5.66 1.99 8.01
CA GLN A 145 4.23 2.21 8.09
C GLN A 145 3.70 2.72 6.77
N ASN A 146 2.46 2.34 6.41
CA ASN A 146 1.80 2.72 5.19
C ASN A 146 2.57 2.32 3.91
N ARG A 147 2.39 3.07 2.84
CA ARG A 147 2.96 2.82 1.52
C ARG A 147 4.44 3.20 1.48
N TRP A 148 5.26 2.28 0.98
CA TRP A 148 6.66 2.47 0.60
C TRP A 148 6.81 2.28 -0.90
N VAL A 149 7.56 3.16 -1.53
CA VAL A 149 7.74 3.18 -2.98
C VAL A 149 9.22 3.24 -3.31
N ARG A 150 9.64 2.42 -4.26
CA ARG A 150 10.96 2.50 -4.87
C ARG A 150 10.82 2.81 -6.36
N LEU A 151 11.57 3.81 -6.81
CA LEU A 151 11.62 4.28 -8.19
C LEU A 151 13.00 4.02 -8.77
N ASN A 152 13.06 3.80 -10.08
CA ASN A 152 14.33 3.78 -10.78
C ASN A 152 14.79 5.20 -11.13
N ARG A 153 15.94 5.31 -11.82
CA ARG A 153 16.48 6.60 -12.28
C ARG A 153 15.63 7.34 -13.32
N SER A 154 14.65 6.69 -13.90
CA SER A 154 13.73 7.24 -14.90
C SER A 154 12.34 7.49 -14.31
N ASP A 155 12.22 7.65 -12.98
CA ASP A 155 10.96 7.80 -12.23
C ASP A 155 9.93 6.68 -12.45
N ILE A 156 10.38 5.52 -12.95
CA ILE A 156 9.50 4.36 -13.15
C ILE A 156 9.41 3.60 -11.83
N LEU A 157 8.20 3.27 -11.44
CA LEU A 157 7.91 2.46 -10.26
C LEU A 157 8.57 1.08 -10.38
N GLN A 158 9.51 0.78 -9.49
CA GLN A 158 10.15 -0.51 -9.38
C GLN A 158 9.43 -1.43 -8.42
N ASP A 159 9.00 -0.85 -7.30
CA ASP A 159 8.41 -1.61 -6.23
C ASP A 159 7.48 -0.73 -5.38
N LYS A 160 6.39 -1.32 -4.91
CA LYS A 160 5.44 -0.72 -3.99
C LYS A 160 5.10 -1.74 -2.92
N GLU A 161 5.33 -1.38 -1.68
CA GLU A 161 5.07 -2.22 -0.52
C GLU A 161 4.16 -1.46 0.46
N ILE A 162 3.27 -2.18 1.14
CA ILE A 162 2.44 -1.63 2.22
C ILE A 162 2.82 -2.32 3.51
N PHE A 163 3.00 -1.53 4.55
CA PHE A 163 3.35 -2.00 5.90
C PHE A 163 2.34 -1.51 6.94
N SER A 164 2.10 -2.34 7.93
CA SER A 164 1.38 -1.98 9.15
C SER A 164 2.21 -2.40 10.36
N LEU A 165 2.62 -1.42 11.18
CA LEU A 165 3.48 -1.62 12.37
C LEU A 165 4.71 -2.51 12.08
N GLY A 166 5.38 -2.28 10.95
CA GLY A 166 6.55 -3.03 10.51
C GLY A 166 6.26 -4.35 9.81
N TRP A 167 5.02 -4.83 9.85
CA TRP A 167 4.60 -6.04 9.14
C TRP A 167 4.19 -5.74 7.71
N TYR A 168 4.61 -6.60 6.79
CA TYR A 168 4.15 -6.54 5.41
C TYR A 168 2.64 -6.82 5.32
N TYR A 169 1.92 -5.98 4.58
CA TYR A 169 0.46 -5.98 4.53
C TYR A 169 -0.06 -5.84 3.10
N GLU A 170 0.51 -6.59 2.17
CA GLU A 170 0.08 -6.63 0.77
C GLU A 170 0.39 -8.01 0.18
N SER A 171 -0.31 -8.37 -0.90
CA SER A 171 -0.04 -9.63 -1.59
C SER A 171 1.34 -9.62 -2.26
N ILE A 172 2.08 -10.70 -2.09
CA ILE A 172 3.30 -10.95 -2.83
C ILE A 172 2.91 -11.43 -4.23
N ARG A 173 3.49 -10.80 -5.24
CA ARG A 173 3.30 -11.17 -6.65
C ARG A 173 4.58 -11.75 -7.20
N SER A 174 4.53 -12.93 -7.80
CA SER A 174 5.64 -13.51 -8.55
C SER A 174 5.30 -13.55 -10.05
N PHE A 175 6.34 -13.59 -10.88
CA PHE A 175 6.19 -13.46 -12.32
C PHE A 175 6.97 -14.57 -13.03
N TRP A 176 6.50 -14.97 -14.22
CA TRP A 176 7.17 -15.92 -15.08
C TRP A 176 8.43 -15.34 -15.75
N ASP A 177 8.41 -14.01 -15.96
CA ASP A 177 9.49 -13.30 -16.65
C ASP A 177 10.15 -12.25 -15.75
N ARG A 178 11.38 -11.84 -16.12
CA ARG A 178 12.16 -10.82 -15.41
C ARG A 178 11.56 -9.41 -15.55
N ASP A 179 10.84 -9.18 -16.64
CA ASP A 179 10.23 -7.88 -16.96
C ASP A 179 8.92 -7.64 -16.20
N LYS A 180 8.49 -8.61 -15.37
CA LYS A 180 7.28 -8.59 -14.56
C LYS A 180 6.00 -8.32 -15.36
N LYS A 181 5.90 -8.86 -16.57
CA LYS A 181 4.72 -8.74 -17.44
C LYS A 181 3.72 -9.86 -17.20
N ASN A 182 4.20 -11.09 -17.09
CA ASN A 182 3.36 -12.26 -16.95
C ASN A 182 3.33 -12.74 -15.51
N LEU A 183 2.20 -12.50 -14.84
CA LEU A 183 1.98 -12.89 -13.44
C LEU A 183 1.98 -14.42 -13.31
N ARG A 184 2.69 -14.95 -12.32
CA ARG A 184 2.72 -16.38 -12.00
C ARG A 184 1.81 -16.72 -10.84
N ASP A 185 1.92 -15.98 -9.73
CA ASP A 185 1.06 -16.17 -8.56
C ASP A 185 0.87 -14.89 -7.75
N ILE A 186 -0.22 -14.88 -6.98
CA ILE A 186 -0.55 -13.87 -5.98
C ILE A 186 -0.73 -14.58 -4.65
N ILE A 187 0.18 -14.32 -3.72
CA ILE A 187 0.13 -14.84 -2.36
C ILE A 187 -0.38 -13.72 -1.44
N PRO A 188 -1.57 -13.85 -0.83
CA PRO A 188 -2.11 -12.84 0.06
C PRO A 188 -1.34 -12.83 1.38
N ILE A 189 -0.84 -11.68 1.79
CA ILE A 189 -0.13 -11.50 3.06
C ILE A 189 -0.86 -10.46 3.93
N LYS A 190 -1.12 -10.82 5.18
CA LYS A 190 -1.60 -9.90 6.22
C LYS A 190 -0.75 -10.09 7.47
N PHE A 191 -0.22 -9.00 7.99
CA PHE A 191 0.65 -9.01 9.19
C PHE A 191 1.83 -10.00 9.11
N GLY A 192 2.38 -10.20 7.90
CA GLY A 192 3.51 -11.11 7.68
C GLY A 192 3.14 -12.57 7.42
N GLU A 193 1.88 -12.96 7.56
CA GLU A 193 1.38 -14.32 7.35
C GLU A 193 0.54 -14.42 6.07
N LYS A 194 0.52 -15.61 5.44
CA LYS A 194 -0.38 -15.90 4.31
C LYS A 194 -1.81 -15.94 4.84
N ASN A 195 -2.65 -15.00 4.35
CA ASN A 195 -4.03 -14.90 4.81
C ASN A 195 -4.91 -14.26 3.72
N GLY A 196 -5.82 -15.03 3.15
CA GLY A 196 -6.74 -14.64 2.09
C GLY A 196 -6.65 -15.53 0.86
N VAL A 197 -7.18 -15.06 -0.27
CA VAL A 197 -7.29 -15.86 -1.49
C VAL A 197 -5.98 -15.86 -2.28
N TYR A 198 -5.49 -17.06 -2.56
CA TYR A 198 -4.35 -17.34 -3.42
C TYR A 198 -4.81 -17.58 -4.86
N TYR A 199 -4.04 -17.09 -5.82
CA TYR A 199 -4.20 -17.38 -7.24
C TYR A 199 -2.87 -17.77 -7.85
N ALA A 200 -2.87 -18.82 -8.68
CA ALA A 200 -1.80 -19.12 -9.63
C ALA A 200 -2.32 -18.93 -11.06
N PHE A 201 -1.42 -18.57 -11.96
CA PHE A 201 -1.74 -18.28 -13.36
C PHE A 201 -0.82 -19.07 -14.30
N TYR A 202 -1.36 -19.50 -15.40
CA TYR A 202 -0.58 -19.97 -16.56
C TYR A 202 0.14 -18.80 -17.25
N LYS A 203 1.13 -19.09 -18.08
CA LYS A 203 1.85 -18.07 -18.86
C LYS A 203 0.96 -17.25 -19.79
N ASN A 204 -0.18 -17.81 -20.22
CA ASN A 204 -1.18 -17.12 -21.04
C ASN A 204 -2.09 -16.17 -20.23
N GLY A 205 -1.92 -16.09 -18.91
CA GLY A 205 -2.69 -15.24 -18.02
C GLY A 205 -3.97 -15.84 -17.45
N ASN A 206 -4.35 -17.04 -17.89
CA ASN A 206 -5.51 -17.74 -17.33
C ASN A 206 -5.21 -18.25 -15.91
N VAL A 207 -6.25 -18.34 -15.07
CA VAL A 207 -6.12 -18.92 -13.73
C VAL A 207 -5.78 -20.40 -13.86
N ALA A 208 -4.70 -20.82 -13.20
CA ALA A 208 -4.26 -22.21 -13.13
C ALA A 208 -4.74 -22.88 -11.83
N ALA A 209 -4.72 -22.12 -10.71
CA ALA A 209 -5.22 -22.63 -9.43
C ALA A 209 -5.73 -21.48 -8.57
N LYS A 210 -6.68 -21.82 -7.70
CA LYS A 210 -7.25 -20.91 -6.69
C LYS A 210 -7.43 -21.65 -5.38
N GLY A 211 -7.12 -20.99 -4.26
CA GLY A 211 -7.31 -21.51 -2.93
C GLY A 211 -7.34 -20.41 -1.89
N GLU A 212 -7.41 -20.77 -0.63
CA GLU A 212 -7.38 -19.82 0.48
C GLU A 212 -6.34 -20.23 1.52
N TYR A 213 -5.63 -19.22 2.04
CA TYR A 213 -4.75 -19.36 3.19
C TYR A 213 -5.37 -18.69 4.43
N LYS A 214 -5.16 -19.30 5.58
CA LYS A 214 -5.45 -18.70 6.89
C LYS A 214 -4.33 -19.08 7.87
N PHE A 215 -3.65 -18.05 8.42
CA PHE A 215 -2.50 -18.23 9.33
C PHE A 215 -1.43 -19.17 8.74
N ASP A 216 -0.95 -18.86 7.54
CA ASP A 216 0.04 -19.63 6.74
C ASP A 216 -0.41 -21.03 6.28
N LYS A 217 -1.58 -21.51 6.69
CA LYS A 217 -2.11 -22.84 6.34
C LYS A 217 -3.13 -22.75 5.21
N PRO A 218 -3.08 -23.69 4.25
CA PRO A 218 -4.14 -23.81 3.25
C PRO A 218 -5.44 -24.25 3.93
N VAL A 219 -6.55 -23.62 3.57
CA VAL A 219 -7.89 -23.92 4.11
C VAL A 219 -8.91 -23.99 2.97
N GLY A 220 -10.05 -24.63 3.26
CA GLY A 220 -11.15 -24.75 2.30
C GLY A 220 -10.81 -25.59 1.07
N THR A 221 -11.54 -25.35 -0.02
CA THR A 221 -11.39 -26.08 -1.28
C THR A 221 -10.36 -25.38 -2.16
N TRP A 222 -9.40 -26.17 -2.66
CA TRP A 222 -8.44 -25.76 -3.68
C TRP A 222 -8.89 -26.28 -5.03
N THR A 223 -8.90 -25.42 -6.02
CA THR A 223 -9.32 -25.76 -7.39
C THR A 223 -8.15 -25.56 -8.34
N GLU A 224 -7.89 -26.54 -9.19
CA GLU A 224 -6.97 -26.48 -10.33
C GLU A 224 -7.79 -26.49 -11.62
N TYR A 225 -7.33 -25.73 -12.64
CA TYR A 225 -8.05 -25.53 -13.92
C TYR A 225 -7.22 -26.02 -15.11
#